data_4ea58a78d51ac25750b90b52ada47310
#
_entry.id   4ea58a78d51ac25750b90b52ada47310
#
_cell.length_a   1.000
_cell.length_b   1.000
_cell.length_c   1.000
_cell.angle_alpha   90.00
_cell.angle_beta   90.00
_cell.angle_gamma   90.00
#
_symmetry.space_group_name_H-M   'P 1'
#
loop_
_entity.id
_entity.type
_entity.pdbx_description
1 polymer ?
#
loop_
_entity_poly.entity_id
_entity_poly.type
_entity_poly.pdbx_seq_one_letter_code
_entity_poly.pdbx_strand_id
1 'polypeptide(L)'
;MEPGRQFNVLFLCTGNSARSILAEVLLNQMGRGRFRAFSAGSHPRRSVHRLAIATLTQNHLPVEGLRSKSWDEFAAPDAPQLDFVFTVSDNAAKEVCPVWPGQPLTAHCGGFTSARS
;
A
#
# COMPACT_ATOMS: atom_id res chain seq x y z
N MET A 1 -16.58 -4.08 -17.39
CA MET A 1 -15.85 -4.70 -16.31
C MET A 1 -16.47 -6.02 -15.92
N GLU A 2 -15.65 -7.02 -15.76
CA GLU A 2 -16.14 -8.34 -15.42
C GLU A 2 -16.54 -8.44 -13.98
N PRO A 3 -17.67 -9.05 -13.70
CA PRO A 3 -18.06 -9.29 -12.31
C PRO A 3 -17.01 -10.14 -11.62
N GLY A 4 -16.68 -9.79 -10.41
CA GLY A 4 -15.73 -10.56 -9.64
C GLY A 4 -14.28 -10.22 -9.86
N ARG A 5 -13.96 -9.42 -10.86
CA ARG A 5 -12.57 -9.02 -11.04
C ARG A 5 -12.18 -8.02 -9.96
N GLN A 6 -11.05 -8.27 -9.34
CA GLN A 6 -10.50 -7.36 -8.35
C GLN A 6 -9.22 -6.75 -8.86
N PHE A 7 -9.01 -5.48 -8.54
CA PHE A 7 -7.77 -4.80 -8.83
C PHE A 7 -6.91 -4.82 -7.59
N ASN A 8 -5.63 -5.12 -7.78
CA ASN A 8 -4.67 -5.16 -6.68
C ASN A 8 -3.96 -3.81 -6.59
N VAL A 9 -3.99 -3.22 -5.42
CA VAL A 9 -3.45 -1.88 -5.17
C VAL A 9 -2.43 -1.96 -4.06
N LEU A 10 -1.26 -1.40 -4.29
CA LEU A 10 -0.21 -1.35 -3.28
C LEU A 10 0.01 0.10 -2.85
N PHE A 11 -0.04 0.35 -1.55
CA PHE A 11 0.28 1.65 -0.98
C PHE A 11 1.67 1.60 -0.38
N LEU A 12 2.51 2.55 -0.77
CA LEU A 12 3.90 2.61 -0.31
C LEU A 12 4.15 3.83 0.57
N CYS A 13 4.90 3.61 1.64
CA CYS A 13 5.51 4.70 2.38
C CYS A 13 6.84 4.17 2.90
N THR A 14 7.64 5.04 3.51
CA THR A 14 8.97 4.61 3.90
C THR A 14 8.94 3.52 4.96
N GLY A 15 8.22 3.77 6.05
CA GLY A 15 8.24 2.86 7.19
C GLY A 15 7.21 1.78 7.21
N ASN A 16 6.19 1.87 6.37
CA ASN A 16 5.06 0.95 6.36
C ASN A 16 4.55 0.69 7.78
N SER A 17 4.32 1.76 8.53
CA SER A 17 3.88 1.60 9.92
C SER A 17 2.58 2.32 10.24
N ALA A 18 2.22 3.33 9.45
CA ALA A 18 1.00 4.09 9.71
C ALA A 18 0.22 4.40 8.44
N ARG A 19 0.64 5.40 7.66
CA ARG A 19 -0.17 5.89 6.53
C ARG A 19 -0.54 4.82 5.52
N SER A 20 0.42 4.06 5.04
CA SER A 20 0.13 3.06 4.03
C SER A 20 -0.72 1.93 4.61
N ILE A 21 -0.54 1.63 5.88
CA ILE A 21 -1.35 0.60 6.51
C ILE A 21 -2.78 1.07 6.69
N LEU A 22 -2.98 2.32 7.08
CA LEU A 22 -4.33 2.88 7.15
C LEU A 22 -5.01 2.86 5.78
N ALA A 23 -4.26 3.22 4.74
CA ALA A 23 -4.80 3.19 3.39
C ALA A 23 -5.19 1.79 2.97
N GLU A 24 -4.34 0.81 3.29
CA GLU A 24 -4.64 -0.59 3.00
C GLU A 24 -5.96 -1.03 3.62
N VAL A 25 -6.11 -0.77 4.91
CA VAL A 25 -7.32 -1.21 5.62
C VAL A 25 -8.55 -0.51 5.08
N LEU A 26 -8.43 0.80 4.86
CA LEU A 26 -9.58 1.57 4.38
C LEU A 26 -10.03 1.12 3.00
N LEU A 27 -9.10 0.90 2.09
CA LEU A 27 -9.49 0.48 0.75
C LEU A 27 -10.07 -0.93 0.76
N ASN A 28 -9.50 -1.82 1.56
CA ASN A 28 -10.07 -3.16 1.67
C ASN A 28 -11.49 -3.12 2.21
N GLN A 29 -11.79 -2.18 3.09
CA GLN A 29 -13.12 -2.06 3.64
C GLN A 29 -14.09 -1.39 2.66
N MET A 30 -13.67 -0.29 2.07
CA MET A 30 -14.53 0.49 1.19
C MET A 30 -14.65 -0.08 -0.20
N GLY A 31 -13.61 -0.74 -0.67
CA GLY A 31 -13.58 -1.30 -2.01
C GLY A 31 -13.81 -2.79 -2.07
N ARG A 32 -14.45 -3.33 -1.06
CA ARG A 32 -14.67 -4.77 -0.95
C ARG A 32 -15.31 -5.32 -2.21
N GLY A 33 -14.72 -6.38 -2.73
CA GLY A 33 -15.22 -7.00 -3.95
C GLY A 33 -14.66 -6.40 -5.23
N ARG A 34 -14.08 -5.20 -5.15
CA ARG A 34 -13.53 -4.52 -6.33
C ARG A 34 -12.03 -4.30 -6.21
N PHE A 35 -11.55 -4.06 -5.01
CA PHE A 35 -10.15 -3.78 -4.77
C PHE A 35 -9.61 -4.66 -3.69
N ARG A 36 -8.37 -5.03 -3.86
CA ARG A 36 -7.62 -5.75 -2.85
C ARG A 36 -6.38 -4.93 -2.58
N ALA A 37 -6.26 -4.41 -1.36
CA ALA A 37 -5.21 -3.45 -1.04
C ALA A 37 -4.12 -4.09 -0.21
N PHE A 38 -2.91 -3.64 -0.46
CA PHE A 38 -1.70 -4.06 0.26
C PHE A 38 -0.92 -2.82 0.63
N SER A 39 0.04 -2.97 1.52
CA SER A 39 0.94 -1.87 1.85
C SER A 39 2.34 -2.41 2.08
N ALA A 40 3.33 -1.55 1.86
CA ALA A 40 4.72 -1.91 2.04
C ALA A 40 5.56 -0.66 2.21
N GLY A 41 6.82 -0.83 2.57
CA GLY A 41 7.74 0.28 2.73
C GLY A 41 9.12 -0.03 2.21
N SER A 42 9.86 1.02 1.88
CA SER A 42 11.26 0.85 1.46
C SER A 42 12.15 0.50 2.64
N HIS A 43 11.83 1.01 3.81
CA HIS A 43 12.57 0.76 5.05
C HIS A 43 11.56 0.43 6.14
N PRO A 44 10.99 -0.78 6.10
CA PRO A 44 9.89 -1.09 7.01
C PRO A 44 10.33 -1.10 8.46
N ARG A 45 9.50 -0.54 9.30
CA ARG A 45 9.70 -0.65 10.74
C ARG A 45 9.24 -2.03 11.15
N ARG A 46 9.67 -2.47 12.31
CA ARG A 46 9.37 -3.83 12.70
C ARG A 46 7.93 -4.04 13.11
N SER A 47 7.24 -2.96 13.40
CA SER A 47 5.87 -3.09 13.89
C SER A 47 5.00 -1.98 13.33
N VAL A 48 3.70 -2.25 13.32
CA VAL A 48 2.71 -1.26 12.96
C VAL A 48 2.64 -0.22 14.06
N HIS A 49 2.53 1.05 13.68
CA HIS A 49 2.49 2.13 14.64
C HIS A 49 1.27 1.99 15.53
N ARG A 50 1.49 2.20 16.83
CA ARG A 50 0.45 2.06 17.83
C ARG A 50 -0.76 2.95 17.57
N LEU A 51 -0.53 4.17 17.09
CA LEU A 51 -1.61 5.10 16.79
C LEU A 51 -2.45 4.64 15.61
N ALA A 52 -1.84 3.94 14.65
CA ALA A 52 -2.61 3.38 13.55
C ALA A 52 -3.55 2.30 14.05
N ILE A 53 -3.05 1.43 14.92
CA ILE A 53 -3.90 0.39 15.51
C ILE A 53 -5.04 1.01 16.29
N ALA A 54 -4.73 2.04 17.11
CA ALA A 54 -5.76 2.69 17.90
C ALA A 54 -6.83 3.35 17.03
N THR A 55 -6.41 4.02 15.98
CA THR A 55 -7.33 4.68 15.08
C THR A 55 -8.26 3.67 14.40
N LEU A 56 -7.70 2.56 13.93
CA LEU A 56 -8.51 1.54 13.29
C LEU A 56 -9.48 0.90 14.27
N THR A 57 -9.02 0.63 15.47
CA THR A 57 -9.87 0.03 16.49
C THR A 57 -11.02 0.96 16.87
N GLN A 58 -10.74 2.25 17.01
CA GLN A 58 -11.77 3.22 17.34
C GLN A 58 -12.84 3.33 16.27
N ASN A 59 -12.48 3.05 15.04
CA ASN A 59 -13.40 3.11 13.92
C ASN A 59 -13.96 1.75 13.54
N HIS A 60 -13.78 0.77 14.40
CA HIS A 60 -14.31 -0.59 14.21
C HIS A 60 -13.81 -1.24 12.94
N LEU A 61 -12.56 -0.94 12.57
CA LEU A 61 -11.92 -1.52 11.39
C LEU A 61 -11.00 -2.67 11.82
N PRO A 62 -10.82 -3.66 10.96
CA PRO A 62 -10.02 -4.83 11.34
C PRO A 62 -8.54 -4.45 11.46
N VAL A 63 -7.89 -5.05 12.46
CA VAL A 63 -6.46 -4.86 12.68
C VAL A 63 -5.70 -6.18 12.62
N GLU A 64 -6.38 -7.27 12.40
CA GLU A 64 -5.74 -8.58 12.39
C GLU A 64 -4.90 -8.74 11.14
N GLY A 65 -3.73 -9.35 11.32
CA GLY A 65 -2.88 -9.65 10.20
C GLY A 65 -2.06 -8.49 9.66
N LEU A 66 -2.21 -7.32 10.26
CA LEU A 66 -1.44 -6.16 9.81
C LEU A 66 0.02 -6.32 10.22
N ARG A 67 0.91 -5.99 9.31
CA ARG A 67 2.34 -6.04 9.60
C ARG A 67 3.06 -5.04 8.71
N SER A 68 4.19 -4.57 9.23
CA SER A 68 5.10 -3.74 8.46
C SER A 68 5.96 -4.64 7.61
N LYS A 69 6.06 -4.37 6.32
CA LYS A 69 6.77 -5.25 5.41
C LYS A 69 7.50 -4.49 4.33
N SER A 70 8.50 -5.13 3.76
CA SER A 70 9.29 -4.53 2.70
C SER A 70 8.58 -4.58 1.37
N TRP A 71 8.78 -3.55 0.58
CA TRP A 71 8.24 -3.52 -0.78
C TRP A 71 8.84 -4.62 -1.65
N ASP A 72 9.98 -5.18 -1.25
CA ASP A 72 10.58 -6.28 -2.00
C ASP A 72 9.67 -7.50 -2.06
N GLU A 73 8.80 -7.66 -1.08
CA GLU A 73 7.85 -8.77 -1.10
C GLU A 73 6.95 -8.72 -2.31
N PHE A 74 6.69 -7.53 -2.83
CA PHE A 74 5.80 -7.36 -3.97
C PHE A 74 6.53 -7.33 -5.30
N ALA A 75 7.84 -7.33 -5.27
CA ALA A 75 8.65 -7.44 -6.47
C ALA A 75 9.02 -8.88 -6.80
N ALA A 76 8.70 -9.81 -5.92
CA ALA A 76 9.02 -11.21 -6.13
C ALA A 76 8.15 -11.81 -7.23
N PRO A 77 8.65 -12.84 -7.94
CA PRO A 77 7.87 -13.43 -9.03
C PRO A 77 6.55 -14.05 -8.60
N ASP A 78 6.46 -14.51 -7.35
CA ASP A 78 5.25 -15.12 -6.84
C ASP A 78 4.34 -14.15 -6.10
N ALA A 79 4.67 -12.86 -6.13
CA ALA A 79 3.84 -11.87 -5.47
C ALA A 79 2.56 -11.64 -6.26
N PRO A 80 1.51 -11.11 -5.61
CA PRO A 80 0.30 -10.75 -6.35
C PRO A 80 0.63 -9.76 -7.45
N GLN A 81 0.01 -9.91 -8.58
CA GLN A 81 0.21 -8.97 -9.67
C GLN A 81 -0.52 -7.68 -9.36
N LEU A 82 0.22 -6.57 -9.30
CA LEU A 82 -0.34 -5.30 -8.93
C LEU A 82 -0.91 -4.58 -10.15
N ASP A 83 -2.03 -3.93 -9.95
CA ASP A 83 -2.62 -3.09 -10.99
C ASP A 83 -2.26 -1.63 -10.77
N PHE A 84 -2.18 -1.21 -9.51
CA PHE A 84 -1.86 0.17 -9.15
C PHE A 84 -0.88 0.20 -7.99
N VAL A 85 0.04 1.16 -8.02
CA VAL A 85 0.97 1.41 -6.92
C VAL A 85 0.91 2.89 -6.61
N PHE A 86 0.58 3.22 -5.36
CA PHE A 86 0.50 4.61 -4.91
C PHE A 86 1.50 4.86 -3.80
N THR A 87 2.30 5.91 -3.95
CA THR A 87 3.21 6.34 -2.88
C THR A 87 2.50 7.37 -2.04
N VAL A 88 2.47 7.15 -0.74
CA VAL A 88 1.75 8.04 0.17
C VAL A 88 2.68 8.85 1.05
N SER A 89 3.96 8.86 0.73
CA SER A 89 4.93 9.73 1.42
C SER A 89 5.94 10.23 0.43
N ASP A 90 6.42 11.44 0.65
CA ASP A 90 7.40 12.05 -0.24
C ASP A 90 8.72 11.30 -0.24
N ASN A 91 9.13 10.78 0.91
CA ASN A 91 10.38 10.06 0.99
C ASN A 91 10.36 8.80 0.14
N ALA A 92 9.28 8.07 0.19
CA ALA A 92 9.17 6.85 -0.64
C ALA A 92 9.17 7.19 -2.11
N ALA A 93 8.58 8.31 -2.49
CA ALA A 93 8.52 8.72 -3.88
C ALA A 93 9.89 9.06 -4.44
N LYS A 94 10.83 9.46 -3.58
CA LYS A 94 12.16 9.83 -4.01
C LYS A 94 13.13 8.66 -4.07
N GLU A 95 12.73 7.53 -3.55
CA GLU A 95 13.59 6.37 -3.51
C GLU A 95 13.46 5.56 -4.79
N VAL A 96 14.51 4.81 -5.11
CA VAL A 96 14.50 3.96 -6.29
C VAL A 96 13.66 2.75 -5.99
N CYS A 97 12.52 2.67 -6.65
CA CYS A 97 11.58 1.57 -6.44
C CYS A 97 12.01 0.32 -7.19
N PRO A 98 11.63 -0.85 -6.70
CA PRO A 98 11.80 -2.07 -7.49
C PRO A 98 11.00 -2.02 -8.79
N VAL A 99 11.37 -2.87 -9.71
CA VAL A 99 10.55 -3.05 -10.91
C VAL A 99 9.47 -4.05 -10.56
N TRP A 100 8.23 -3.61 -10.65
CA TRP A 100 7.10 -4.46 -10.28
C TRP A 100 6.71 -5.36 -11.44
N PRO A 101 6.46 -6.65 -11.19
CA PRO A 101 5.96 -7.52 -12.24
C PRO A 101 4.64 -6.98 -12.81
N GLY A 102 4.48 -7.06 -14.11
CA GLY A 102 3.25 -6.62 -14.74
C GLY A 102 3.13 -5.14 -15.00
N GLN A 103 4.10 -4.36 -14.57
CA GLN A 103 4.16 -2.93 -14.82
C GLN A 103 2.87 -2.19 -14.44
N PRO A 104 2.53 -2.17 -13.16
CA PRO A 104 1.32 -1.49 -12.72
C PRO A 104 1.42 0.02 -12.93
N LEU A 105 0.26 0.66 -12.97
CA LEU A 105 0.22 2.12 -12.97
C LEU A 105 0.69 2.63 -11.62
N THR A 106 1.59 3.60 -11.64
CA THR A 106 2.11 4.17 -10.41
C THR A 106 1.76 5.64 -10.30
N ALA A 107 1.51 6.08 -9.08
CA ALA A 107 1.18 7.46 -8.82
C ALA A 107 1.70 7.84 -7.45
N HIS A 108 1.92 9.14 -7.27
CA HIS A 108 2.41 9.68 -6.02
C HIS A 108 1.30 10.49 -5.37
N CYS A 109 0.85 10.03 -4.21
CA CYS A 109 -0.26 10.68 -3.54
C CYS A 109 0.12 11.90 -2.72
N GLY A 110 1.36 12.01 -2.33
CA GLY A 110 1.79 13.07 -1.44
C GLY A 110 1.94 14.43 -2.09
N GLY A 111 2.17 14.47 -3.39
CA GLY A 111 2.32 15.73 -4.07
C GLY A 111 2.30 15.51 -5.55
N PHE A 112 1.26 15.98 -6.16
CA PHE A 112 1.11 15.69 -7.55
C PHE A 112 2.12 16.37 -8.44
N THR A 113 2.87 17.28 -7.91
CA THR A 113 3.91 17.90 -8.70
C THR A 113 4.96 16.91 -9.15
N SER A 114 5.14 15.83 -8.43
CA SER A 114 6.10 14.84 -8.83
C SER A 114 5.64 14.02 -10.00
N ALA A 115 4.41 14.14 -10.37
CA ALA A 115 3.88 13.31 -11.44
C ALA A 115 4.56 13.55 -12.76
N ARG A 116 5.15 14.70 -12.94
CA ARG A 116 5.78 14.97 -14.17
C ARG A 116 7.22 14.67 -14.19
N SER A 117 7.73 14.30 -13.17
CA SER A 117 9.17 14.06 -13.20
C SER A 117 9.48 12.62 -13.24
#